data_bc2703cb148a6efb1890478257bcb687
#
_entry.id   bc2703cb148a6efb1890478257bcb687
#
_cell.length_a   1.000
_cell.length_b   1.000
_cell.length_c   1.000
_cell.angle_alpha   90.00
_cell.angle_beta   90.00
_cell.angle_gamma   90.00
#
_symmetry.space_group_name_H-M   'P 1'
#
loop_
_entity.id
_entity.type
_entity.pdbx_description
1 polymer ?
#
loop_
_entity_poly.entity_id
_entity_poly.type
_entity_poly.pdbx_seq_one_letter_code
_entity_poly.pdbx_strand_id
1 'polypeptide(L)'
;MNISKEFLMEAVGLSLLVALILIGMRMFQKTIKITTQIERNQEQTITYLEEYELVKYDGMVIDGMTALGYIKNVIMEYSLPVIVEEKQRKFTVDSRDDLGLLRDADSGKYISPYGFYQCRVVRNENEVIYEINLLREQEGE
;
A
#
# COMPACT_ATOMS: atom_id res chain seq x y z
N MET A 1 -22.73 62.86 28.27
CA MET A 1 -22.71 62.47 26.85
C MET A 1 -23.95 61.65 26.57
N ASN A 2 -24.84 62.17 25.77
CA ASN A 2 -25.98 61.37 25.32
C ASN A 2 -25.60 60.64 24.04
N ILE A 3 -25.28 59.37 24.17
CA ILE A 3 -25.12 58.50 23.01
C ILE A 3 -26.51 58.25 22.44
N SER A 4 -26.73 58.58 21.15
CA SER A 4 -28.03 58.37 20.51
C SER A 4 -28.33 56.85 20.47
N LYS A 5 -29.62 56.50 20.66
CA LYS A 5 -30.07 55.11 20.55
C LYS A 5 -29.68 54.48 19.22
N GLU A 6 -29.66 55.26 18.14
CA GLU A 6 -29.25 54.81 16.82
C GLU A 6 -27.79 54.36 16.79
N PHE A 7 -26.88 55.17 17.37
CA PHE A 7 -25.47 54.82 17.47
C PHE A 7 -25.24 53.53 18.29
N LEU A 8 -26.00 53.37 19.37
CA LEU A 8 -25.93 52.20 20.23
C LEU A 8 -26.41 50.94 19.48
N MET A 9 -27.47 51.02 18.70
CA MET A 9 -27.99 49.95 17.87
C MET A 9 -27.02 49.55 16.75
N GLU A 10 -26.41 50.54 16.11
CA GLU A 10 -25.37 50.30 15.08
C GLU A 10 -24.13 49.61 15.68
N ALA A 11 -23.67 50.03 16.86
CA ALA A 11 -22.53 49.43 17.54
C ALA A 11 -22.81 47.98 17.97
N VAL A 12 -24.01 47.67 18.44
CA VAL A 12 -24.43 46.32 18.79
C VAL A 12 -24.54 45.43 17.55
N GLY A 13 -25.13 45.96 16.47
CA GLY A 13 -25.24 45.26 15.19
C GLY A 13 -23.88 44.91 14.62
N LEU A 14 -22.93 45.85 14.61
CA LEU A 14 -21.55 45.63 14.16
C LEU A 14 -20.82 44.58 15.02
N SER A 15 -20.98 44.65 16.34
CA SER A 15 -20.39 43.68 17.29
C SER A 15 -20.92 42.27 17.07
N LEU A 16 -22.22 42.10 16.83
CA LEU A 16 -22.82 40.80 16.48
C LEU A 16 -22.30 40.24 15.17
N LEU A 17 -22.17 41.11 14.15
CA LEU A 17 -21.63 40.70 12.86
C LEU A 17 -20.19 40.16 12.98
N VAL A 18 -19.33 40.87 13.71
CA VAL A 18 -17.94 40.43 13.94
C VAL A 18 -17.90 39.10 14.71
N ALA A 19 -18.75 38.96 15.72
CA ALA A 19 -18.85 37.70 16.47
C ALA A 19 -19.28 36.54 15.58
N LEU A 20 -20.24 36.71 14.68
CA LEU A 20 -20.67 35.69 13.72
C LEU A 20 -19.56 35.31 12.75
N ILE A 21 -18.80 36.24 12.22
CA ILE A 21 -17.66 36.00 11.33
C ILE A 21 -16.59 35.21 12.07
N LEU A 22 -16.25 35.52 13.31
CA LEU A 22 -15.26 34.79 14.10
C LEU A 22 -15.69 33.36 14.39
N ILE A 23 -16.96 33.15 14.69
CA ILE A 23 -17.52 31.79 14.90
C ILE A 23 -17.45 30.99 13.59
N GLY A 24 -17.84 31.57 12.47
CA GLY A 24 -17.76 30.95 11.15
C GLY A 24 -16.34 30.55 10.77
N MET A 25 -15.36 31.42 11.03
CA MET A 25 -13.95 31.11 10.77
C MET A 25 -13.44 29.93 11.63
N ARG A 26 -13.81 29.87 12.90
CA ARG A 26 -13.44 28.76 13.77
C ARG A 26 -14.07 27.43 13.33
N MET A 27 -15.33 27.46 12.93
CA MET A 27 -16.01 26.27 12.41
C MET A 27 -15.35 25.77 11.11
N PHE A 28 -15.02 26.67 10.22
CA PHE A 28 -14.34 26.34 8.97
C PHE A 28 -12.97 25.72 9.19
N GLN A 29 -12.16 26.25 10.10
CA GLN A 29 -10.87 25.66 10.47
C GLN A 29 -11.00 24.25 11.04
N LYS A 30 -11.99 23.98 11.88
CA LYS A 30 -12.27 22.64 12.42
C LYS A 30 -12.65 21.67 11.30
N THR A 31 -13.50 22.09 10.37
CA THR A 31 -13.92 21.26 9.22
C THR A 31 -12.73 20.88 8.33
N ILE A 32 -11.82 21.81 8.04
CA ILE A 32 -10.60 21.53 7.27
C ILE A 32 -9.72 20.50 7.99
N LYS A 33 -9.52 20.61 9.30
CA LYS A 33 -8.73 19.64 10.08
C LYS A 33 -9.33 18.24 10.03
N ILE A 34 -10.66 18.11 10.15
CA ILE A 34 -11.36 16.83 10.07
C ILE A 34 -11.20 16.20 8.69
N THR A 35 -11.37 16.98 7.62
CA THR A 35 -11.21 16.51 6.24
C THR A 35 -9.78 16.02 5.97
N THR A 36 -8.76 16.72 6.43
CA THR A 36 -7.35 16.32 6.30
C THR A 36 -7.06 15.02 7.06
N GLN A 37 -7.64 14.81 8.24
CA GLN A 37 -7.50 13.57 9.00
C GLN A 37 -8.17 12.39 8.29
N ILE A 38 -9.34 12.58 7.69
CA ILE A 38 -10.04 11.54 6.92
C ILE A 38 -9.21 11.12 5.69
N GLU A 39 -8.67 12.08 4.95
CA GLU A 39 -7.80 11.79 3.81
C GLU A 39 -6.56 10.98 4.22
N ARG A 40 -5.86 11.36 5.27
CA ARG A 40 -4.71 10.61 5.80
C ARG A 40 -5.07 9.19 6.22
N ASN A 41 -6.20 8.99 6.88
CA ASN A 41 -6.66 7.67 7.28
C ASN A 41 -7.00 6.80 6.09
N GLN A 42 -7.57 7.35 5.02
CA GLN A 42 -7.85 6.63 3.78
C GLN A 42 -6.57 6.21 3.07
N GLU A 43 -5.59 7.08 2.94
CA GLU A 43 -4.29 6.77 2.35
C GLU A 43 -3.57 5.66 3.12
N GLN A 44 -3.57 5.71 4.45
CA GLN A 44 -3.00 4.65 5.28
C GLN A 44 -3.73 3.32 5.10
N THR A 45 -5.04 3.33 5.03
CA THR A 45 -5.84 2.10 4.84
C THR A 45 -5.56 1.47 3.48
N ILE A 46 -5.46 2.25 2.41
CA ILE A 46 -5.10 1.77 1.08
C ILE A 46 -3.70 1.15 1.09
N THR A 47 -2.73 1.81 1.71
CA THR A 47 -1.36 1.31 1.83
C THR A 47 -1.31 -0.03 2.57
N TYR A 48 -2.05 -0.18 3.66
CA TYR A 48 -2.11 -1.46 4.41
C TYR A 48 -2.77 -2.58 3.59
N LEU A 49 -3.80 -2.29 2.82
CA LEU A 49 -4.46 -3.28 1.96
C LEU A 49 -3.55 -3.71 0.80
N GLU A 50 -2.83 -2.78 0.20
CA GLU A 50 -1.85 -3.07 -0.85
C GLU A 50 -0.71 -3.93 -0.30
N GLU A 51 -0.13 -3.57 0.83
CA GLU A 51 0.92 -4.37 1.47
C GLU A 51 0.42 -5.76 1.87
N TYR A 52 -0.83 -5.89 2.29
CA TYR A 52 -1.39 -7.19 2.68
C TYR A 52 -1.28 -8.22 1.54
N GLU A 53 -1.58 -7.84 0.31
CA GLU A 53 -1.46 -8.72 -0.85
C GLU A 53 -0.01 -9.18 -1.10
N LEU A 54 0.96 -8.35 -0.74
CA LEU A 54 2.38 -8.70 -0.85
C LEU A 54 2.85 -9.59 0.31
N VAL A 55 2.41 -9.32 1.53
CA VAL A 55 2.95 -9.98 2.73
C VAL A 55 2.16 -11.21 3.18
N LYS A 56 1.01 -11.49 2.58
CA LYS A 56 0.13 -12.58 3.00
C LYS A 56 0.80 -13.97 3.01
N TYR A 57 1.81 -14.16 2.18
CA TYR A 57 2.58 -15.40 2.11
C TYR A 57 3.97 -15.33 2.76
N ASP A 58 4.34 -14.17 3.34
CA ASP A 58 5.65 -13.99 3.95
C ASP A 58 5.88 -15.00 5.08
N GLY A 59 6.99 -15.74 4.99
CA GLY A 59 7.33 -16.81 5.92
C GLY A 59 6.55 -18.11 5.74
N MET A 60 5.65 -18.20 4.76
CA MET A 60 4.85 -19.40 4.48
C MET A 60 5.45 -20.23 3.36
N VAL A 61 5.15 -21.52 3.40
CA VAL A 61 5.43 -22.43 2.29
C VAL A 61 4.16 -22.56 1.45
N ILE A 62 4.29 -22.26 0.15
CA ILE A 62 3.19 -22.30 -0.82
C ILE A 62 3.50 -23.29 -1.93
N ASP A 63 2.45 -23.84 -2.55
CA ASP A 63 2.63 -24.71 -3.71
C ASP A 63 3.01 -23.92 -4.96
N GLY A 64 3.49 -24.62 -6.00
CA GLY A 64 3.92 -23.98 -7.23
C GLY A 64 2.79 -23.26 -7.98
N MET A 65 1.56 -23.77 -7.93
CA MET A 65 0.40 -23.09 -8.55
C MET A 65 0.09 -21.77 -7.85
N THR A 66 0.09 -21.75 -6.54
CA THR A 66 -0.07 -20.53 -5.74
C THR A 66 1.09 -19.55 -5.98
N ALA A 67 2.32 -20.06 -6.07
CA ALA A 67 3.49 -19.25 -6.38
C ALA A 67 3.40 -18.60 -7.74
N LEU A 68 2.94 -19.29 -8.77
CA LEU A 68 2.73 -18.74 -10.12
C LEU A 68 1.71 -17.60 -10.12
N GLY A 69 0.59 -17.77 -9.44
CA GLY A 69 -0.43 -16.73 -9.28
C GLY A 69 0.09 -15.51 -8.50
N TYR A 70 0.84 -15.76 -7.44
CA TYR A 70 1.46 -14.72 -6.63
C TYR A 70 2.50 -13.91 -7.41
N ILE A 71 3.40 -14.56 -8.14
CA ILE A 71 4.39 -13.89 -9.01
C ILE A 71 3.70 -13.02 -10.05
N LYS A 72 2.67 -13.55 -10.72
CA LYS A 72 1.89 -12.80 -11.68
C LYS A 72 1.32 -11.52 -11.08
N ASN A 73 0.70 -11.62 -9.90
CA ASN A 73 0.15 -10.47 -9.20
C ASN A 73 1.22 -9.44 -8.81
N VAL A 74 2.34 -9.90 -8.26
CA VAL A 74 3.46 -9.02 -7.87
C VAL A 74 4.03 -8.26 -9.07
N ILE A 75 4.26 -8.93 -10.19
CA ILE A 75 4.80 -8.29 -11.40
C ILE A 75 3.78 -7.33 -12.04
N MET A 76 2.52 -7.74 -12.12
CA MET A 76 1.49 -6.96 -12.82
C MET A 76 1.04 -5.72 -12.04
N GLU A 77 0.87 -5.85 -10.74
CA GLU A 77 0.28 -4.80 -9.88
C GLU A 77 1.34 -3.95 -9.17
N TYR A 78 2.47 -4.53 -8.78
CA TYR A 78 3.48 -3.85 -7.96
C TYR A 78 4.81 -3.61 -8.66
N SER A 79 5.05 -4.23 -9.80
CA SER A 79 6.31 -4.11 -10.57
C SER A 79 7.57 -4.41 -9.74
N LEU A 80 7.47 -5.33 -8.79
CA LEU A 80 8.58 -5.76 -7.95
C LEU A 80 9.28 -6.98 -8.54
N PRO A 81 10.63 -7.07 -8.45
CA PRO A 81 11.33 -8.27 -8.87
C PRO A 81 11.06 -9.44 -7.90
N VAL A 82 10.89 -10.63 -8.46
CA VAL A 82 10.77 -11.87 -7.73
C VAL A 82 12.00 -12.73 -8.04
N ILE A 83 12.76 -13.08 -7.01
CA ILE A 83 13.91 -13.96 -7.14
C ILE A 83 13.48 -15.37 -6.73
N VAL A 84 13.64 -16.32 -7.64
CA VAL A 84 13.39 -17.73 -7.39
C VAL A 84 14.71 -18.46 -7.25
N GLU A 85 14.91 -19.10 -6.11
CA GLU A 85 16.10 -19.85 -5.80
C GLU A 85 15.77 -21.35 -5.63
N GLU A 86 16.43 -22.17 -6.42
CA GLU A 86 16.38 -23.62 -6.36
C GLU A 86 17.78 -24.18 -6.12
N LYS A 87 17.89 -25.47 -5.80
CA LYS A 87 19.17 -26.10 -5.46
C LYS A 87 20.30 -25.89 -6.48
N GLN A 88 19.96 -25.86 -7.76
CA GLN A 88 20.94 -25.78 -8.87
C GLN A 88 20.82 -24.53 -9.72
N ARG A 89 19.82 -23.69 -9.47
CA ARG A 89 19.60 -22.49 -10.26
C ARG A 89 18.98 -21.37 -9.44
N LYS A 90 19.27 -20.16 -9.86
CA LYS A 90 18.67 -18.94 -9.34
C LYS A 90 18.32 -18.04 -10.50
N PHE A 91 17.12 -17.51 -10.53
CA PHE A 91 16.68 -16.59 -11.58
C PHE A 91 15.77 -15.52 -11.04
N THR A 92 15.67 -14.42 -11.78
CA THR A 92 14.84 -13.27 -11.43
C THR A 92 13.70 -13.14 -12.43
N VAL A 93 12.50 -12.90 -11.93
CA VAL A 93 11.32 -12.54 -12.71
C VAL A 93 11.03 -11.06 -12.43
N ASP A 94 11.19 -10.21 -13.42
CA ASP A 94 11.08 -8.76 -13.26
C ASP A 94 10.24 -8.08 -14.36
N SER A 95 9.78 -8.83 -15.35
CA SER A 95 9.00 -8.30 -16.47
C SER A 95 7.78 -9.16 -16.79
N ARG A 96 6.84 -8.54 -17.50
CA ARG A 96 5.65 -9.26 -18.00
C ARG A 96 6.00 -10.35 -19.00
N ASP A 97 7.06 -10.15 -19.77
CA ASP A 97 7.53 -11.14 -20.74
C ASP A 97 8.03 -12.42 -20.07
N ASP A 98 8.61 -12.30 -18.87
CA ASP A 98 9.06 -13.43 -18.08
C ASP A 98 7.91 -14.33 -17.58
N LEU A 99 6.70 -13.78 -17.44
CA LEU A 99 5.53 -14.55 -16.97
C LEU A 99 5.19 -15.73 -17.89
N GLY A 100 5.39 -15.58 -19.20
CA GLY A 100 5.20 -16.69 -20.16
C GLY A 100 6.23 -17.79 -20.01
N LEU A 101 7.43 -17.47 -19.55
CA LEU A 101 8.53 -18.42 -19.36
C LEU A 101 8.39 -19.29 -18.11
N LEU A 102 7.61 -18.87 -17.14
CA LEU A 102 7.44 -19.58 -15.88
C LEU A 102 6.75 -20.94 -16.02
N ARG A 103 5.96 -21.12 -17.07
CA ARG A 103 5.23 -22.37 -17.37
C ARG A 103 5.91 -23.23 -18.42
N ASP A 104 6.92 -22.72 -19.06
CA ASP A 104 7.69 -23.43 -20.09
C ASP A 104 8.83 -24.22 -19.42
N ALA A 105 8.70 -25.55 -19.43
CA ALA A 105 9.68 -26.45 -18.83
C ALA A 105 11.09 -26.34 -19.45
N ASP A 106 11.18 -25.87 -20.71
CA ASP A 106 12.45 -25.70 -21.41
C ASP A 106 13.07 -24.32 -21.17
N SER A 107 12.34 -23.41 -20.53
CA SER A 107 12.87 -22.09 -20.18
C SER A 107 13.76 -22.16 -18.93
N GLY A 108 14.73 -21.27 -18.85
CA GLY A 108 15.58 -21.12 -17.66
C GLY A 108 14.83 -20.56 -16.44
N LYS A 109 13.57 -20.17 -16.60
CA LYS A 109 12.73 -19.55 -15.54
C LYS A 109 11.51 -20.40 -15.20
N TYR A 110 11.53 -21.70 -15.47
CA TYR A 110 10.43 -22.59 -15.18
C TYR A 110 10.19 -22.76 -13.67
N ILE A 111 8.92 -22.69 -13.28
CA ILE A 111 8.45 -23.00 -11.92
C ILE A 111 7.58 -24.25 -11.97
N SER A 112 7.96 -25.26 -11.19
CA SER A 112 7.16 -26.48 -11.10
C SER A 112 5.84 -26.23 -10.36
N PRO A 113 4.69 -26.50 -10.99
CA PRO A 113 3.39 -26.31 -10.32
C PRO A 113 3.18 -27.27 -9.14
N TYR A 114 3.94 -28.36 -9.07
CA TYR A 114 3.88 -29.36 -8.00
C TYR A 114 4.95 -29.19 -6.92
N GLY A 115 5.86 -28.23 -7.09
CA GLY A 115 6.87 -27.92 -6.09
C GLY A 115 6.30 -27.09 -4.94
N PHE A 116 7.08 -26.96 -3.87
CA PHE A 116 6.79 -26.11 -2.74
C PHE A 116 7.86 -25.04 -2.60
N TYR A 117 7.43 -23.81 -2.31
CA TYR A 117 8.32 -22.66 -2.23
C TYR A 117 8.05 -21.91 -0.92
N GLN A 118 9.13 -21.61 -0.20
CA GLN A 118 9.05 -20.70 0.94
C GLN A 118 9.11 -19.27 0.43
N CYS A 119 8.11 -18.47 0.78
CA CYS A 119 8.03 -17.06 0.42
C CYS A 119 8.69 -16.19 1.48
N ARG A 120 9.46 -15.21 1.03
CA ARG A 120 10.06 -14.19 1.89
C ARG A 120 9.95 -12.83 1.23
N VAL A 121 9.38 -11.88 1.94
CA VAL A 121 9.31 -10.48 1.55
C VAL A 121 10.55 -9.75 2.08
N VAL A 122 11.28 -9.06 1.21
CA VAL A 122 12.50 -8.33 1.57
C VAL A 122 12.22 -6.85 1.63
N ARG A 123 12.58 -6.24 2.75
CA ARG A 123 12.45 -4.80 3.00
C ARG A 123 13.80 -4.13 3.09
N ASN A 124 13.86 -2.86 2.69
CA ASN A 124 15.05 -2.03 2.86
C ASN A 124 15.10 -1.43 4.28
N GLU A 125 16.11 -0.60 4.55
CA GLU A 125 16.29 0.09 5.84
C GLU A 125 15.11 0.98 6.23
N ASN A 126 14.33 1.47 5.24
CA ASN A 126 13.16 2.30 5.44
C ASN A 126 11.84 1.49 5.55
N GLU A 127 11.92 0.17 5.77
CA GLU A 127 10.77 -0.74 5.85
C GLU A 127 9.96 -0.85 4.54
N VAL A 128 10.52 -0.42 3.39
CA VAL A 128 9.89 -0.50 2.09
C VAL A 128 10.20 -1.86 1.43
N ILE A 129 9.17 -2.54 0.96
CA ILE A 129 9.29 -3.80 0.22
C ILE A 129 9.91 -3.51 -1.15
N TYR A 130 11.00 -4.16 -1.49
CA TYR A 130 11.67 -3.97 -2.78
C TYR A 130 11.89 -5.26 -3.57
N GLU A 131 11.69 -6.42 -2.95
CA GLU A 131 11.97 -7.72 -3.56
C GLU A 131 11.16 -8.81 -2.88
N ILE A 132 10.79 -9.83 -3.64
CA ILE A 132 10.19 -11.06 -3.13
C ILE A 132 11.13 -12.22 -3.43
N ASN A 133 11.42 -13.05 -2.45
CA ASN A 133 12.22 -14.25 -2.60
C ASN A 133 11.36 -15.50 -2.45
N LEU A 134 11.48 -16.42 -3.40
CA LEU A 134 10.89 -17.73 -3.37
C LEU A 134 12.00 -18.78 -3.35
N LEU A 135 12.11 -19.49 -2.25
CA LEU A 135 13.08 -20.57 -2.07
C LEU A 135 12.36 -21.90 -2.20
N ARG A 136 12.79 -22.71 -3.17
CA ARG A 136 12.22 -24.06 -3.33
C ARG A 136 12.58 -24.93 -2.14
N GLU A 137 11.58 -25.49 -1.50
CA GLU A 137 11.74 -26.49 -0.46
C GLU A 137 12.23 -27.79 -1.10
N GLN A 138 13.20 -28.43 -0.45
CA GLN A 138 13.61 -29.76 -0.83
C GLN A 138 12.55 -30.74 -0.34
N GLU A 139 12.11 -31.62 -1.22
CA GLU A 139 11.36 -32.80 -0.78
C GLU A 139 12.24 -33.53 0.22
N GLY A 140 11.75 -33.68 1.44
CA GLY A 140 12.48 -34.39 2.47
C GLY A 140 12.75 -35.85 2.03
N GLU A 141 13.98 -36.26 2.15
CA GLU A 141 14.35 -37.65 2.06
C GLU A 141 13.67 -38.49 3.14
#